data_51162c2ecd03ea43c8a160eaeac64d36
#
_entry.id   51162c2ecd03ea43c8a160eaeac64d36
#
_cell.length_a   1.000
_cell.length_b   1.000
_cell.length_c   1.000
_cell.angle_alpha   90.00
_cell.angle_beta   90.00
_cell.angle_gamma   90.00
#
_symmetry.space_group_name_H-M   'P 1'
#
loop_
_entity.id
_entity.type
_entity.pdbx_description
1 polymer ?
#
loop_
_entity_poly.entity_id
_entity_poly.type
_entity_poly.pdbx_seq_one_letter_code
_entity_poly.pdbx_strand_id
1 'polypeptide(L)'
;VSRHRQHTQHGRRSAARTVRRRRMLIAAVAAGALVAASGVALGIWATSDGDGTSEGATAASSADRTGGSDEAAGTAGRSPSPSPTRSYPLSRAPRTIPAVREHTAERGPGWRPARSHRVVVADPVLADEGRLIAGELGLAYAGEKDDRRAGDLRLELNRDSGANPESYTMTVRGGRVTVSAPGEAGVFYGTRTLKQEIRGAGSAPEGVVRDEPAKQRRGFMLDMARKHFSAGWIEDRIRELGDLKFNEIGLHFSDDQGFRIESDSHPEIVSPDHLTKAQVKKIVDLAESRHITVVPEIDSPGHLGAVIAAHPDLQLRNANGGAVRGAIDISKPESARIVDDLLNEFAGLFPGGQWHLGGDEYQALVVSDPEASFPGLAAAAREKYGLGATVEDLTTGWLNDRAATVRAHDRTPRAWNDGFFRDTSVKADEDIRVAYWTGKEIGARQPAEYLSEGREVVNYNDEFLYYVLGEPLTFVYPTGQRIYEQWNPRVLRGTTAVSERYDEQILGGSLAVWCDLPRSQTEKQVAAGIRMPLRATVQKLWDPDRPELSWSEFRALAGRLD
;
A
#
# COMPACT_ATOMS: atom_id res chain seq x y z
N VAL A 1 -25.55 62.07 -17.32
CA VAL A 1 -24.80 60.98 -17.97
C VAL A 1 -23.31 61.17 -17.70
N SER A 2 -22.75 60.67 -16.63
CA SER A 2 -21.29 60.45 -16.39
C SER A 2 -21.04 60.27 -14.89
N ARG A 3 -21.24 59.06 -14.36
CA ARG A 3 -20.72 58.65 -13.01
C ARG A 3 -20.72 57.14 -12.75
N HIS A 4 -20.53 56.28 -13.76
CA HIS A 4 -20.57 54.83 -13.52
C HIS A 4 -19.43 53.97 -14.14
N ARG A 5 -18.24 54.54 -14.33
CA ARG A 5 -17.10 53.79 -14.90
C ARG A 5 -15.78 53.75 -14.08
N GLN A 6 -15.79 54.20 -12.82
CA GLN A 6 -14.55 54.23 -12.03
C GLN A 6 -14.42 53.17 -10.92
N HIS A 7 -15.46 52.37 -10.66
CA HIS A 7 -15.42 51.36 -9.54
C HIS A 7 -14.97 49.98 -9.95
N THR A 8 -14.89 49.65 -11.24
CA THR A 8 -14.50 48.29 -11.71
C THR A 8 -13.03 48.07 -11.91
N GLN A 9 -12.24 49.11 -12.00
CA GLN A 9 -10.75 48.96 -12.19
C GLN A 9 -9.99 48.79 -10.87
N HIS A 10 -10.51 49.22 -9.73
CA HIS A 10 -9.82 49.07 -8.45
C HIS A 10 -9.91 47.66 -7.86
N GLY A 11 -10.99 46.91 -8.13
CA GLY A 11 -11.16 45.51 -7.67
C GLY A 11 -10.18 44.54 -8.35
N ARG A 12 -9.95 44.71 -9.64
CA ARG A 12 -9.03 43.83 -10.40
C ARG A 12 -7.54 44.03 -10.05
N ARG A 13 -7.10 45.23 -9.70
CA ARG A 13 -5.71 45.50 -9.27
C ARG A 13 -5.41 45.01 -7.87
N SER A 14 -6.40 44.90 -6.99
CA SER A 14 -6.24 44.36 -5.64
C SER A 14 -6.12 42.84 -5.65
N ALA A 15 -6.93 42.15 -6.45
CA ALA A 15 -6.86 40.69 -6.59
C ALA A 15 -5.53 40.22 -7.20
N ALA A 16 -5.05 40.90 -8.25
CA ALA A 16 -3.76 40.59 -8.87
C ALA A 16 -2.55 40.79 -7.93
N ARG A 17 -2.61 41.81 -7.04
CA ARG A 17 -1.55 42.04 -6.04
C ARG A 17 -1.56 40.99 -4.93
N THR A 18 -2.71 40.45 -4.56
CA THR A 18 -2.84 39.42 -3.51
C THR A 18 -2.34 38.07 -4.01
N VAL A 19 -2.64 37.71 -5.25
CA VAL A 19 -2.15 36.47 -5.89
C VAL A 19 -0.62 36.53 -6.09
N ARG A 20 -0.08 37.68 -6.49
CA ARG A 20 1.37 37.87 -6.67
C ARG A 20 2.18 37.71 -5.37
N ARG A 21 1.62 38.22 -4.22
CA ARG A 21 2.26 38.04 -2.89
C ARG A 21 2.21 36.58 -2.40
N ARG A 22 1.17 35.82 -2.77
CA ARG A 22 1.04 34.41 -2.36
C ARG A 22 2.02 33.50 -3.08
N ARG A 23 2.31 33.74 -4.36
CA ARG A 23 3.30 32.97 -5.14
C ARG A 23 4.77 33.26 -4.73
N MET A 24 5.10 34.45 -4.25
CA MET A 24 6.46 34.78 -3.75
C MET A 24 6.85 34.06 -2.45
N LEU A 25 5.92 33.63 -1.62
CA LEU A 25 6.21 32.91 -0.37
C LEU A 25 6.57 31.44 -0.62
N ILE A 26 6.06 30.83 -1.70
CA ILE A 26 6.37 29.44 -2.07
C ILE A 26 7.81 29.31 -2.59
N ALA A 27 8.28 30.28 -3.38
CA ALA A 27 9.67 30.29 -3.87
C ALA A 27 10.72 30.43 -2.76
N ALA A 28 10.37 31.02 -1.62
CA ALA A 28 11.29 31.18 -0.49
C ALA A 28 11.49 29.91 0.34
N VAL A 29 10.55 28.96 0.31
CA VAL A 29 10.64 27.68 1.03
C VAL A 29 11.46 26.66 0.26
N ALA A 30 11.36 26.64 -1.08
CA ALA A 30 12.16 25.76 -1.93
C ALA A 30 13.65 26.14 -2.01
N ALA A 31 13.98 27.42 -1.82
CA ALA A 31 15.38 27.91 -1.85
C ALA A 31 16.13 27.72 -0.52
N GLY A 32 15.43 27.44 0.59
CA GLY A 32 16.03 27.25 1.92
C GLY A 32 16.62 25.86 2.18
N ALA A 33 16.33 24.87 1.35
CA ALA A 33 16.73 23.47 1.55
C ALA A 33 18.15 23.11 1.06
N LEU A 34 18.94 24.06 0.52
CA LEU A 34 20.22 23.81 -0.16
C LEU A 34 21.49 24.18 0.63
N VAL A 35 21.40 24.56 1.93
CA VAL A 35 22.59 25.07 2.68
C VAL A 35 22.76 24.44 4.06
N ALA A 36 22.42 23.19 4.27
CA ALA A 36 22.75 22.53 5.55
C ALA A 36 23.25 21.09 5.38
N ALA A 37 24.31 20.90 4.62
CA ALA A 37 25.08 19.66 4.61
C ALA A 37 26.58 19.95 4.60
N SER A 38 27.13 20.42 5.73
CA SER A 38 28.57 20.33 6.01
C SER A 38 28.82 20.57 7.50
N GLY A 39 29.41 19.61 8.16
CA GLY A 39 30.18 19.86 9.39
C GLY A 39 29.76 19.07 10.62
N VAL A 40 30.50 18.09 10.83
CA VAL A 40 31.46 17.74 11.90
C VAL A 40 30.98 16.71 12.92
N ALA A 41 31.84 15.72 12.97
CA ALA A 41 31.92 14.55 13.83
C ALA A 41 32.45 14.86 15.26
N LEU A 42 32.42 13.80 16.10
CA LEU A 42 33.29 13.46 17.25
C LEU A 42 32.73 13.60 18.66
N GLY A 43 32.88 12.49 19.39
CA GLY A 43 33.01 12.41 20.84
C GLY A 43 32.15 11.28 21.46
N ILE A 44 32.50 10.04 21.55
CA ILE A 44 33.45 9.24 22.36
C ILE A 44 33.12 9.19 23.88
N TRP A 45 33.03 7.92 24.36
CA TRP A 45 33.23 7.36 25.73
C TRP A 45 32.05 7.50 26.72
N ALA A 46 31.84 6.58 27.65
CA ALA A 46 32.44 5.28 28.07
C ALA A 46 31.48 4.58 29.05
N THR A 47 31.54 3.30 29.06
CA THR A 47 31.50 2.28 30.12
C THR A 47 30.93 2.56 31.50
N SER A 48 30.17 1.64 32.08
CA SER A 48 30.65 0.87 33.24
C SER A 48 29.74 -0.32 33.57
N ASP A 49 30.42 -1.37 33.96
CA ASP A 49 30.01 -2.68 34.47
C ASP A 49 29.26 -2.58 35.81
N GLY A 50 28.60 -3.68 36.12
CA GLY A 50 28.05 -3.89 37.47
C GLY A 50 27.44 -5.29 37.62
N ASP A 51 28.26 -6.20 37.98
CA ASP A 51 28.09 -7.59 38.41
C ASP A 51 27.17 -7.74 39.63
N GLY A 52 26.61 -8.95 39.85
CA GLY A 52 25.95 -9.31 41.10
C GLY A 52 25.10 -10.58 41.05
N THR A 53 25.72 -11.73 40.91
CA THR A 53 25.52 -13.03 41.62
C THR A 53 24.56 -12.98 42.83
N SER A 54 23.74 -13.97 43.23
CA SER A 54 23.98 -15.41 43.40
C SER A 54 22.74 -16.07 44.02
N GLU A 55 22.60 -17.38 43.79
CA GLU A 55 22.25 -18.46 44.73
C GLU A 55 20.90 -18.41 45.46
N GLY A 56 20.13 -19.43 45.65
CA GLY A 56 20.38 -20.85 45.58
C GLY A 56 19.26 -21.62 46.28
N ALA A 57 19.23 -22.89 45.97
CA ALA A 57 18.90 -24.05 46.82
C ALA A 57 17.43 -24.42 47.09
N THR A 58 16.94 -25.47 46.46
CA THR A 58 16.85 -26.91 46.92
C THR A 58 15.95 -27.23 48.11
N ALA A 59 15.08 -28.13 47.98
CA ALA A 59 14.98 -29.53 48.42
C ALA A 59 13.50 -29.96 48.48
N ALA A 60 13.05 -30.97 47.86
CA ALA A 60 13.17 -32.41 47.95
C ALA A 60 12.40 -33.04 49.13
N SER A 61 11.79 -34.15 48.82
CA SER A 61 11.52 -35.35 49.61
C SER A 61 10.14 -35.43 50.27
N SER A 62 9.44 -36.50 50.35
CA SER A 62 9.51 -37.90 49.93
C SER A 62 8.24 -38.60 50.38
N ALA A 63 7.84 -39.54 49.57
CA ALA A 63 7.31 -40.87 49.89
C ALA A 63 6.71 -41.17 51.27
N ASP A 64 5.58 -41.86 51.30
CA ASP A 64 5.59 -43.24 51.79
C ASP A 64 4.36 -44.07 51.36
N ARG A 65 4.57 -45.37 51.35
CA ARG A 65 3.72 -46.48 50.92
C ARG A 65 2.92 -47.05 52.11
N THR A 66 1.84 -47.71 51.75
CA THR A 66 1.41 -49.04 52.25
C THR A 66 -0.05 -49.25 51.84
N GLY A 67 -0.60 -50.28 51.23
CA GLY A 67 -0.36 -51.70 51.36
C GLY A 67 -1.63 -52.39 51.78
N GLY A 68 -2.08 -53.44 51.04
CA GLY A 68 -3.02 -54.44 51.53
C GLY A 68 -4.35 -54.51 50.76
N SER A 69 -4.53 -55.38 49.87
CA SER A 69 -4.93 -56.81 49.76
C SER A 69 -6.45 -57.07 49.65
N ASP A 70 -6.78 -57.71 48.52
CA ASP A 70 -7.76 -58.75 48.23
C ASP A 70 -9.20 -58.64 48.69
N GLU A 71 -10.18 -58.77 47.78
CA GLU A 71 -10.96 -59.95 47.57
C GLU A 71 -11.88 -59.85 46.33
N ALA A 72 -12.05 -60.98 45.69
CA ALA A 72 -12.82 -61.21 44.49
C ALA A 72 -14.34 -61.38 44.81
N ALA A 73 -15.20 -60.99 43.92
CA ALA A 73 -16.27 -61.72 43.30
C ALA A 73 -17.39 -60.81 42.72
N GLY A 74 -17.91 -61.16 41.56
CA GLY A 74 -19.24 -60.71 41.14
C GLY A 74 -19.31 -60.17 39.74
N THR A 75 -19.38 -61.04 38.73
CA THR A 75 -19.85 -60.76 37.39
C THR A 75 -21.27 -60.24 37.40
N ALA A 76 -21.46 -58.95 37.25
CA ALA A 76 -22.73 -58.37 36.82
C ALA A 76 -22.48 -57.51 35.58
N GLY A 77 -23.16 -57.83 34.47
CA GLY A 77 -23.07 -57.14 33.22
C GLY A 77 -23.31 -55.64 33.39
N ARG A 78 -22.24 -54.85 33.25
CA ARG A 78 -22.31 -53.38 33.10
C ARG A 78 -22.66 -53.06 31.67
N SER A 79 -23.88 -52.57 31.46
CA SER A 79 -24.19 -51.74 30.28
C SER A 79 -23.11 -50.68 30.15
N PRO A 80 -22.58 -50.38 28.94
CA PRO A 80 -21.61 -49.33 28.76
C PRO A 80 -22.22 -48.01 29.25
N SER A 81 -21.69 -47.46 30.33
CA SER A 81 -21.99 -46.08 30.72
C SER A 81 -21.75 -45.18 29.52
N PRO A 82 -22.68 -44.27 29.17
CA PRO A 82 -22.45 -43.33 28.11
C PRO A 82 -21.17 -42.56 28.45
N SER A 83 -20.21 -42.60 27.54
CA SER A 83 -19.00 -41.77 27.65
C SER A 83 -19.41 -40.33 27.92
N PRO A 84 -18.81 -39.62 28.88
CA PRO A 84 -19.19 -38.26 29.19
C PRO A 84 -19.10 -37.42 27.93
N THR A 85 -20.23 -36.88 27.49
CA THR A 85 -20.30 -35.97 26.34
C THR A 85 -19.44 -34.77 26.68
N ARG A 86 -18.33 -34.61 25.97
CA ARG A 86 -17.38 -33.52 26.19
C ARG A 86 -18.12 -32.20 25.95
N SER A 87 -18.33 -31.41 27.00
CA SER A 87 -18.91 -30.06 26.87
C SER A 87 -17.82 -29.07 26.51
N TYR A 88 -18.05 -28.31 25.44
CA TYR A 88 -17.14 -27.25 24.99
C TYR A 88 -17.74 -25.88 25.32
N PRO A 89 -16.92 -24.87 25.71
CA PRO A 89 -17.38 -23.49 25.80
C PRO A 89 -17.72 -22.95 24.43
N LEU A 90 -18.43 -21.82 24.37
CA LEU A 90 -18.55 -21.05 23.14
C LEU A 90 -17.15 -20.56 22.68
N SER A 91 -16.90 -20.66 21.40
CA SER A 91 -15.66 -20.22 20.80
C SER A 91 -15.52 -18.68 20.85
N ARG A 92 -14.30 -18.21 20.70
CA ARG A 92 -14.01 -16.80 20.51
C ARG A 92 -13.69 -16.53 19.05
N ALA A 93 -13.86 -15.28 18.60
CA ALA A 93 -13.43 -14.88 17.28
C ALA A 93 -11.92 -15.14 17.07
N PRO A 94 -11.50 -15.52 15.84
CA PRO A 94 -10.10 -15.60 15.48
C PRO A 94 -9.37 -14.28 15.76
N ARG A 95 -8.14 -14.38 16.27
CA ARG A 95 -7.28 -13.21 16.52
C ARG A 95 -6.26 -13.04 15.43
N THR A 96 -6.60 -12.23 14.44
CA THR A 96 -5.81 -11.99 13.22
C THR A 96 -5.56 -10.50 12.98
N ILE A 97 -4.65 -10.19 12.09
CA ILE A 97 -4.39 -8.84 11.55
C ILE A 97 -4.46 -8.91 10.02
N PRO A 98 -5.44 -8.24 9.40
CA PRO A 98 -6.54 -7.52 10.02
C PRO A 98 -7.49 -8.44 10.80
N ALA A 99 -8.20 -7.87 11.77
CA ALA A 99 -9.22 -8.58 12.52
C ALA A 99 -10.39 -8.97 11.62
N VAL A 100 -11.00 -10.13 11.87
CA VAL A 100 -12.22 -10.53 11.17
C VAL A 100 -13.39 -9.67 11.63
N ARG A 101 -14.30 -9.33 10.70
CA ARG A 101 -15.42 -8.42 10.98
C ARG A 101 -16.61 -9.13 11.65
N GLU A 102 -16.88 -10.38 11.27
CA GLU A 102 -17.99 -11.15 11.84
C GLU A 102 -17.58 -12.55 12.26
N HIS A 103 -17.98 -12.97 13.45
CA HIS A 103 -17.82 -14.32 13.93
C HIS A 103 -19.08 -14.81 14.66
N THR A 104 -19.67 -15.89 14.15
CA THR A 104 -20.73 -16.63 14.85
C THR A 104 -20.09 -17.74 15.67
N ALA A 105 -20.09 -17.57 16.99
CA ALA A 105 -19.51 -18.53 17.92
C ALA A 105 -20.31 -19.82 18.00
N GLU A 106 -19.65 -20.96 18.01
CA GLU A 106 -20.24 -22.28 18.19
C GLU A 106 -19.48 -23.08 19.28
N ARG A 107 -20.06 -24.22 19.71
CA ARG A 107 -19.42 -25.13 20.69
C ARG A 107 -18.83 -26.30 19.95
N GLY A 108 -17.56 -26.60 20.18
CA GLY A 108 -16.91 -27.75 19.56
C GLY A 108 -15.42 -27.77 19.84
N PRO A 109 -14.71 -28.80 19.33
CA PRO A 109 -13.28 -28.98 19.56
C PRO A 109 -12.41 -28.00 18.78
N GLY A 110 -12.99 -27.25 17.82
CA GLY A 110 -12.23 -26.49 16.83
C GLY A 110 -11.48 -27.38 15.83
N TRP A 111 -10.57 -26.81 15.10
CA TRP A 111 -9.72 -27.54 14.17
C TRP A 111 -8.24 -27.26 14.44
N ARG A 112 -7.45 -28.34 14.46
CA ARG A 112 -6.01 -28.29 14.64
C ARG A 112 -5.34 -29.07 13.51
N PRO A 113 -4.36 -28.51 12.78
CA PRO A 113 -3.69 -29.23 11.71
C PRO A 113 -2.98 -30.49 12.28
N ALA A 114 -3.04 -31.58 11.53
CA ALA A 114 -2.34 -32.82 11.83
C ALA A 114 -1.78 -33.42 10.52
N ARG A 115 -0.71 -34.19 10.58
CA ARG A 115 -0.06 -34.77 9.39
C ARG A 115 -0.97 -35.67 8.54
N SER A 116 -2.03 -36.22 9.14
CA SER A 116 -3.04 -37.02 8.43
C SER A 116 -4.11 -36.19 7.73
N HIS A 117 -4.17 -34.88 8.03
CA HIS A 117 -5.11 -33.97 7.40
C HIS A 117 -4.59 -33.53 6.02
N ARG A 118 -5.50 -33.13 5.15
CA ARG A 118 -5.17 -32.73 3.80
C ARG A 118 -5.95 -31.48 3.39
N VAL A 119 -5.40 -30.79 2.39
CA VAL A 119 -6.08 -29.71 1.70
C VAL A 119 -6.72 -30.27 0.45
N VAL A 120 -8.00 -30.04 0.25
CA VAL A 120 -8.77 -30.41 -0.92
C VAL A 120 -9.42 -29.18 -1.52
N VAL A 121 -9.56 -29.14 -2.84
CA VAL A 121 -10.25 -28.08 -3.57
C VAL A 121 -11.51 -28.63 -4.23
N ALA A 122 -12.56 -27.81 -4.30
CA ALA A 122 -13.78 -28.14 -5.00
C ALA A 122 -13.75 -27.73 -6.48
N ASP A 123 -12.85 -26.81 -6.82
CA ASP A 123 -12.64 -26.29 -8.16
C ASP A 123 -11.14 -26.31 -8.47
N PRO A 124 -10.69 -26.89 -9.60
CA PRO A 124 -9.28 -26.98 -9.94
C PRO A 124 -8.58 -25.61 -10.08
N VAL A 125 -9.31 -24.52 -10.32
CA VAL A 125 -8.74 -23.16 -10.37
C VAL A 125 -8.09 -22.75 -9.04
N LEU A 126 -8.56 -23.30 -7.91
CA LEU A 126 -8.00 -23.08 -6.56
C LEU A 126 -6.76 -23.92 -6.24
N ALA A 127 -6.14 -24.53 -7.27
CA ALA A 127 -5.01 -25.42 -7.04
C ALA A 127 -3.81 -24.71 -6.41
N ASP A 128 -3.58 -23.44 -6.75
CA ASP A 128 -2.44 -22.69 -6.28
C ASP A 128 -2.63 -22.23 -4.83
N GLU A 129 -3.82 -21.73 -4.44
CA GLU A 129 -4.19 -21.45 -3.06
C GLU A 129 -4.12 -22.72 -2.21
N GLY A 130 -4.61 -23.84 -2.76
CA GLY A 130 -4.57 -25.13 -2.09
C GLY A 130 -3.16 -25.65 -1.82
N ARG A 131 -2.27 -25.56 -2.81
CA ARG A 131 -0.85 -25.95 -2.65
C ARG A 131 -0.13 -25.03 -1.67
N LEU A 132 -0.40 -23.72 -1.77
CA LEU A 132 0.21 -22.73 -0.91
C LEU A 132 -0.12 -22.98 0.56
N ILE A 133 -1.41 -23.05 0.90
CA ILE A 133 -1.82 -23.25 2.30
C ILE A 133 -1.42 -24.64 2.81
N ALA A 134 -1.43 -25.67 1.97
CA ALA A 134 -0.95 -27.01 2.33
C ALA A 134 0.53 -26.97 2.74
N GLY A 135 1.38 -26.34 1.94
CA GLY A 135 2.80 -26.17 2.27
C GLY A 135 3.02 -25.37 3.55
N GLU A 136 2.29 -24.30 3.76
CA GLU A 136 2.41 -23.41 4.92
C GLU A 136 1.93 -24.07 6.24
N LEU A 137 0.95 -24.96 6.19
CA LEU A 137 0.45 -25.69 7.35
C LEU A 137 1.06 -27.08 7.52
N GLY A 138 1.96 -27.51 6.62
CA GLY A 138 2.57 -28.84 6.64
C GLY A 138 1.56 -29.97 6.38
N LEU A 139 0.55 -29.71 5.53
CA LEU A 139 -0.49 -30.65 5.14
C LEU A 139 -0.24 -31.23 3.74
N ALA A 140 -0.84 -32.38 3.44
CA ALA A 140 -0.84 -32.91 2.08
C ALA A 140 -1.85 -32.16 1.19
N TYR A 141 -1.44 -31.72 0.01
CA TYR A 141 -2.37 -31.25 -1.02
C TYR A 141 -2.91 -32.46 -1.78
N ALA A 142 -4.24 -32.68 -1.75
CA ALA A 142 -4.90 -33.83 -2.33
C ALA A 142 -5.63 -33.52 -3.66
N GLY A 143 -5.59 -32.27 -4.13
CA GLY A 143 -6.26 -31.82 -5.34
C GLY A 143 -7.78 -31.79 -5.23
N GLU A 144 -8.44 -31.91 -6.37
CA GLU A 144 -9.90 -31.95 -6.46
C GLU A 144 -10.42 -33.27 -5.87
N LYS A 145 -11.31 -33.17 -4.89
CA LYS A 145 -11.95 -34.30 -4.22
C LYS A 145 -13.36 -33.95 -3.77
N ASP A 146 -14.29 -34.85 -3.97
CA ASP A 146 -15.65 -34.74 -3.47
C ASP A 146 -15.83 -35.39 -2.08
N ASP A 147 -14.95 -36.35 -1.73
CA ASP A 147 -15.00 -37.02 -0.44
C ASP A 147 -14.64 -36.05 0.70
N ARG A 148 -15.49 -36.01 1.73
CA ARG A 148 -15.30 -35.15 2.90
C ARG A 148 -14.79 -35.99 4.08
N ARG A 149 -13.50 -35.89 4.41
CA ARG A 149 -12.91 -36.58 5.54
C ARG A 149 -12.81 -35.67 6.77
N ALA A 150 -12.85 -36.30 7.94
CA ALA A 150 -12.51 -35.56 9.15
C ALA A 150 -11.06 -35.02 9.05
N GLY A 151 -10.86 -33.78 9.47
CA GLY A 151 -9.57 -33.12 9.40
C GLY A 151 -9.28 -32.36 8.10
N ASP A 152 -10.05 -32.56 7.03
CA ASP A 152 -9.82 -31.86 5.77
C ASP A 152 -9.99 -30.34 5.93
N LEU A 153 -9.11 -29.59 5.26
CA LEU A 153 -9.29 -28.19 4.88
C LEU A 153 -9.80 -28.18 3.43
N ARG A 154 -11.01 -27.68 3.22
CA ARG A 154 -11.65 -27.59 1.90
C ARG A 154 -11.74 -26.14 1.42
N LEU A 155 -11.35 -25.91 0.18
CA LEU A 155 -11.46 -24.62 -0.51
C LEU A 155 -12.56 -24.73 -1.58
N GLU A 156 -13.47 -23.75 -1.63
CA GLU A 156 -14.64 -23.76 -2.52
C GLU A 156 -14.88 -22.36 -3.13
N LEU A 157 -15.32 -22.30 -4.38
CA LEU A 157 -15.88 -21.10 -4.98
C LEU A 157 -17.41 -21.11 -4.94
N ASN A 158 -17.99 -19.97 -4.59
CA ASN A 158 -19.43 -19.71 -4.62
C ASN A 158 -19.70 -18.49 -5.50
N ARG A 159 -19.56 -18.67 -6.82
CA ARG A 159 -19.65 -17.61 -7.83
C ARG A 159 -21.03 -16.97 -7.95
N ASP A 160 -22.06 -17.68 -7.54
CA ASP A 160 -23.46 -17.24 -7.69
C ASP A 160 -23.94 -16.29 -6.57
N SER A 161 -23.08 -15.96 -5.61
CA SER A 161 -23.46 -15.16 -4.45
C SER A 161 -23.74 -13.68 -4.77
N GLY A 162 -23.19 -13.14 -5.88
CA GLY A 162 -23.24 -11.70 -6.21
C GLY A 162 -22.49 -10.79 -5.21
N ALA A 163 -21.78 -11.38 -4.26
CA ALA A 163 -21.04 -10.64 -3.21
C ALA A 163 -19.67 -10.18 -3.72
N ASN A 164 -19.02 -9.33 -2.93
CA ASN A 164 -17.66 -8.86 -3.18
C ASN A 164 -16.70 -10.05 -3.44
N PRO A 165 -15.97 -10.10 -4.57
CA PRO A 165 -15.06 -11.22 -4.89
C PRO A 165 -13.94 -11.43 -3.84
N GLU A 166 -13.63 -10.43 -3.03
CA GLU A 166 -12.66 -10.50 -1.95
C GLU A 166 -13.28 -10.93 -0.60
N SER A 167 -14.62 -11.07 -0.52
CA SER A 167 -15.30 -11.60 0.67
C SER A 167 -15.09 -13.11 0.82
N TYR A 168 -15.18 -13.62 2.04
CA TYR A 168 -15.12 -15.06 2.29
C TYR A 168 -15.94 -15.49 3.51
N THR A 169 -16.29 -16.77 3.52
CA THR A 169 -16.82 -17.48 4.68
C THR A 169 -15.85 -18.59 5.07
N MET A 170 -15.40 -18.62 6.32
CA MET A 170 -14.64 -19.72 6.90
C MET A 170 -15.50 -20.43 7.94
N THR A 171 -15.81 -21.70 7.71
CA THR A 171 -16.58 -22.53 8.64
C THR A 171 -15.66 -23.57 9.28
N VAL A 172 -15.60 -23.59 10.61
CA VAL A 172 -14.93 -24.61 11.40
C VAL A 172 -15.99 -25.39 12.15
N ARG A 173 -16.21 -26.63 11.77
CA ARG A 173 -17.28 -27.47 12.38
C ARG A 173 -16.94 -28.95 12.34
N GLY A 174 -17.07 -29.60 13.49
CA GLY A 174 -16.88 -31.04 13.57
C GLY A 174 -15.51 -31.54 13.14
N GLY A 175 -14.45 -30.77 13.48
CA GLY A 175 -13.08 -31.11 13.13
C GLY A 175 -12.74 -30.95 11.63
N ARG A 176 -13.45 -30.10 10.90
CA ARG A 176 -13.21 -29.74 9.50
C ARG A 176 -13.16 -28.23 9.34
N VAL A 177 -12.48 -27.77 8.30
CA VAL A 177 -12.50 -26.36 7.88
C VAL A 177 -12.96 -26.30 6.42
N THR A 178 -13.87 -25.38 6.15
CA THR A 178 -14.24 -25.00 4.78
C THR A 178 -14.02 -23.49 4.61
N VAL A 179 -13.29 -23.09 3.59
CA VAL A 179 -13.18 -21.70 3.14
C VAL A 179 -13.91 -21.59 1.81
N SER A 180 -14.93 -20.74 1.77
CA SER A 180 -15.75 -20.52 0.58
C SER A 180 -15.80 -19.02 0.25
N ALA A 181 -15.70 -18.66 -1.02
CA ALA A 181 -15.71 -17.27 -1.46
C ALA A 181 -16.26 -17.13 -2.89
N PRO A 182 -16.73 -15.92 -3.29
CA PRO A 182 -17.14 -15.65 -4.66
C PRO A 182 -15.98 -15.68 -5.67
N GLY A 183 -14.78 -15.26 -5.23
CA GLY A 183 -13.55 -15.17 -6.01
C GLY A 183 -12.37 -15.87 -5.37
N GLU A 184 -11.33 -16.14 -6.16
CA GLU A 184 -10.08 -16.77 -5.72
C GLU A 184 -9.37 -15.93 -4.63
N ALA A 185 -9.39 -14.59 -4.78
CA ALA A 185 -8.83 -13.68 -3.78
C ALA A 185 -9.51 -13.83 -2.40
N GLY A 186 -10.83 -13.99 -2.35
CA GLY A 186 -11.56 -14.24 -1.11
C GLY A 186 -11.15 -15.57 -0.47
N VAL A 187 -10.99 -16.64 -1.27
CA VAL A 187 -10.48 -17.94 -0.79
C VAL A 187 -9.09 -17.76 -0.21
N PHE A 188 -8.20 -17.06 -0.93
CA PHE A 188 -6.85 -16.76 -0.44
C PHE A 188 -6.90 -16.04 0.91
N TYR A 189 -7.71 -14.98 1.07
CA TYR A 189 -7.81 -14.23 2.35
C TYR A 189 -8.38 -15.08 3.50
N GLY A 190 -9.32 -15.95 3.21
CA GLY A 190 -9.80 -16.92 4.20
C GLY A 190 -8.69 -17.88 4.67
N THR A 191 -7.80 -18.30 3.75
CA THR A 191 -6.63 -19.11 4.12
C THR A 191 -5.62 -18.31 4.96
N ARG A 192 -5.49 -16.99 4.74
CA ARG A 192 -4.61 -16.13 5.58
C ARG A 192 -5.15 -16.03 7.00
N THR A 193 -6.47 -15.86 7.16
CA THR A 193 -7.12 -15.90 8.48
C THR A 193 -6.84 -17.21 9.19
N LEU A 194 -7.04 -18.35 8.53
CA LEU A 194 -6.74 -19.67 9.09
C LEU A 194 -5.26 -19.81 9.48
N LYS A 195 -4.35 -19.44 8.60
CA LYS A 195 -2.89 -19.48 8.82
C LYS A 195 -2.48 -18.68 10.06
N GLN A 196 -2.96 -17.44 10.17
CA GLN A 196 -2.66 -16.58 11.30
C GLN A 196 -3.21 -17.16 12.62
N GLU A 197 -4.44 -17.66 12.62
CA GLU A 197 -5.05 -18.26 13.80
C GLU A 197 -4.30 -19.52 14.25
N ILE A 198 -3.93 -20.41 13.32
CA ILE A 198 -3.11 -21.59 13.63
C ILE A 198 -1.75 -21.16 14.19
N ARG A 199 -1.12 -20.14 13.61
CA ARG A 199 0.18 -19.62 14.08
C ARG A 199 0.07 -19.05 15.50
N GLY A 200 -0.96 -18.24 15.76
CA GLY A 200 -1.17 -17.54 17.04
C GLY A 200 -1.71 -18.41 18.17
N ALA A 201 -2.60 -19.36 17.86
CA ALA A 201 -3.33 -20.16 18.86
C ALA A 201 -3.13 -21.69 18.69
N GLY A 202 -2.54 -22.15 17.61
CA GLY A 202 -2.33 -23.56 17.29
C GLY A 202 -3.60 -24.31 16.88
N SER A 203 -4.76 -23.65 16.84
CA SER A 203 -6.04 -24.23 16.42
C SER A 203 -7.02 -23.15 15.99
N ALA A 204 -7.86 -23.45 15.00
CA ALA A 204 -8.96 -22.59 14.60
C ALA A 204 -10.20 -22.88 15.48
N PRO A 205 -10.88 -21.84 15.99
CA PRO A 205 -12.07 -21.98 16.83
C PRO A 205 -13.25 -22.50 16.04
N GLU A 206 -14.14 -23.25 16.71
CA GLU A 206 -15.41 -23.67 16.12
C GLU A 206 -16.28 -22.47 15.80
N GLY A 207 -17.04 -22.52 14.70
CA GLY A 207 -17.97 -21.46 14.32
C GLY A 207 -17.81 -21.01 12.87
N VAL A 208 -18.41 -19.87 12.58
CA VAL A 208 -18.43 -19.30 11.22
C VAL A 208 -17.89 -17.87 11.24
N VAL A 209 -16.87 -17.62 10.45
CA VAL A 209 -16.38 -16.27 10.12
C VAL A 209 -17.00 -15.86 8.80
N ARG A 210 -17.53 -14.62 8.73
CA ARG A 210 -17.85 -13.91 7.48
C ARG A 210 -17.07 -12.61 7.47
N ASP A 211 -16.31 -12.40 6.42
CA ASP A 211 -15.35 -11.32 6.40
C ASP A 211 -15.14 -10.77 5.00
N GLU A 212 -14.92 -9.47 4.92
CA GLU A 212 -14.64 -8.75 3.68
C GLU A 212 -13.94 -7.43 3.98
N PRO A 213 -13.12 -6.90 3.04
CA PRO A 213 -12.51 -5.59 3.21
C PRO A 213 -13.53 -4.46 3.07
N ALA A 214 -13.42 -3.43 3.91
CA ALA A 214 -14.20 -2.20 3.75
C ALA A 214 -13.72 -1.35 2.58
N LYS A 215 -12.44 -1.44 2.20
CA LYS A 215 -11.85 -0.64 1.13
C LYS A 215 -11.26 -1.51 0.03
N GLN A 216 -11.55 -1.10 -1.22
CA GLN A 216 -11.12 -1.79 -2.44
C GLN A 216 -9.60 -1.84 -2.60
N ARG A 217 -8.88 -0.76 -2.24
CA ARG A 217 -7.44 -0.62 -2.40
C ARG A 217 -6.75 -0.62 -1.06
N ARG A 218 -5.86 -1.59 -0.88
CA ARG A 218 -5.04 -1.77 0.32
C ARG A 218 -3.61 -1.86 -0.14
N GLY A 219 -2.98 -0.67 -0.25
CA GLY A 219 -1.73 -0.47 -0.96
C GLY A 219 -0.51 -0.33 -0.04
N PHE A 220 0.61 -0.75 -0.59
CA PHE A 220 1.96 -0.38 -0.16
C PHE A 220 2.71 0.15 -1.37
N MET A 221 3.46 1.23 -1.24
CA MET A 221 4.26 1.82 -2.30
C MET A 221 5.73 1.91 -1.89
N LEU A 222 6.62 1.61 -2.82
CA LEU A 222 8.06 1.60 -2.63
C LEU A 222 8.75 2.52 -3.64
N ASP A 223 9.44 3.53 -3.14
CA ASP A 223 10.41 4.29 -3.91
C ASP A 223 11.72 3.48 -4.03
N MET A 224 11.85 2.79 -5.14
CA MET A 224 13.07 2.08 -5.49
C MET A 224 13.95 2.87 -6.47
N ALA A 225 13.51 4.05 -6.94
CA ALA A 225 14.29 4.92 -7.81
C ALA A 225 15.41 5.62 -7.04
N ARG A 226 15.08 6.27 -5.91
CA ARG A 226 16.06 6.95 -5.07
C ARG A 226 16.96 5.98 -4.31
N LYS A 227 16.46 4.79 -3.95
CA LYS A 227 17.22 3.74 -3.30
C LYS A 227 16.99 2.40 -3.98
N HIS A 228 18.06 1.75 -4.45
CA HIS A 228 17.96 0.38 -4.93
C HIS A 228 17.56 -0.57 -3.80
N PHE A 229 16.58 -1.42 -4.07
CA PHE A 229 16.18 -2.57 -3.24
C PHE A 229 16.40 -3.87 -4.00
N SER A 230 16.91 -4.87 -3.31
CA SER A 230 17.12 -6.20 -3.90
C SER A 230 15.78 -6.88 -4.25
N ALA A 231 15.78 -7.67 -5.32
CA ALA A 231 14.59 -8.45 -5.70
C ALA A 231 14.08 -9.32 -4.54
N GLY A 232 15.00 -9.94 -3.78
CA GLY A 232 14.66 -10.76 -2.61
C GLY A 232 13.95 -9.97 -1.52
N TRP A 233 14.36 -8.72 -1.26
CA TRP A 233 13.69 -7.87 -0.29
C TRP A 233 12.25 -7.53 -0.72
N ILE A 234 12.04 -7.21 -2.01
CA ILE A 234 10.71 -6.92 -2.57
C ILE A 234 9.83 -8.18 -2.49
N GLU A 235 10.36 -9.35 -2.85
CA GLU A 235 9.63 -10.61 -2.73
C GLU A 235 9.20 -10.91 -1.28
N ASP A 236 10.07 -10.64 -0.29
CA ASP A 236 9.73 -10.81 1.12
C ASP A 236 8.62 -9.84 1.56
N ARG A 237 8.61 -8.61 1.04
CA ARG A 237 7.50 -7.67 1.28
C ARG A 237 6.20 -8.17 0.66
N ILE A 238 6.23 -8.69 -0.55
CA ILE A 238 5.03 -9.27 -1.21
C ILE A 238 4.46 -10.43 -0.38
N ARG A 239 5.31 -11.31 0.17
CA ARG A 239 4.85 -12.40 1.05
C ARG A 239 4.19 -11.84 2.32
N GLU A 240 4.81 -10.85 2.97
CA GLU A 240 4.24 -10.19 4.15
C GLU A 240 2.91 -9.47 3.83
N LEU A 241 2.86 -8.73 2.73
CA LEU A 241 1.66 -8.02 2.28
C LEU A 241 0.51 -8.99 2.00
N GLY A 242 0.78 -10.12 1.32
CA GLY A 242 -0.22 -11.16 1.08
C GLY A 242 -0.76 -11.75 2.38
N ASP A 243 0.12 -12.06 3.35
CA ASP A 243 -0.30 -12.57 4.66
C ASP A 243 -1.15 -11.55 5.45
N LEU A 244 -0.96 -10.26 5.21
CA LEU A 244 -1.73 -9.15 5.77
C LEU A 244 -2.95 -8.75 4.92
N LYS A 245 -3.25 -9.44 3.82
CA LYS A 245 -4.38 -9.16 2.92
C LYS A 245 -4.32 -7.79 2.22
N PHE A 246 -3.13 -7.25 1.96
CA PHE A 246 -2.94 -6.18 0.98
C PHE A 246 -3.21 -6.72 -0.42
N ASN A 247 -3.64 -5.84 -1.34
CA ASN A 247 -3.93 -6.22 -2.73
C ASN A 247 -3.24 -5.33 -3.76
N GLU A 248 -2.39 -4.41 -3.34
CA GLU A 248 -1.66 -3.51 -4.24
C GLU A 248 -0.23 -3.25 -3.73
N ILE A 249 0.76 -3.30 -4.63
CA ILE A 249 2.11 -2.80 -4.41
C ILE A 249 2.48 -1.83 -5.54
N GLY A 250 2.76 -0.56 -5.19
CA GLY A 250 3.28 0.44 -6.10
C GLY A 250 4.80 0.37 -6.18
N LEU A 251 5.35 0.47 -7.38
CA LEU A 251 6.78 0.55 -7.62
C LEU A 251 7.11 1.87 -8.33
N HIS A 252 7.63 2.82 -7.57
CA HIS A 252 8.20 4.07 -8.09
C HIS A 252 9.66 3.80 -8.45
N PHE A 253 9.92 3.48 -9.71
CA PHE A 253 11.23 2.99 -10.17
C PHE A 253 11.98 3.97 -11.08
N SER A 254 11.39 5.14 -11.34
CA SER A 254 11.94 6.22 -12.15
C SER A 254 11.84 7.53 -11.38
N ASP A 255 12.99 8.23 -11.21
CA ASP A 255 13.09 9.53 -10.57
C ASP A 255 14.38 10.24 -10.99
N ASP A 256 14.68 11.41 -10.40
CA ASP A 256 15.91 12.15 -10.62
C ASP A 256 17.19 11.33 -10.37
N GLN A 257 17.15 10.44 -9.38
CA GLN A 257 18.32 9.71 -8.91
C GLN A 257 18.55 8.38 -9.60
N GLY A 258 17.56 7.85 -10.32
CA GLY A 258 17.73 6.59 -11.01
C GLY A 258 16.50 6.10 -11.76
N PHE A 259 16.78 5.22 -12.72
CA PHE A 259 15.83 4.38 -13.42
C PHE A 259 16.20 2.92 -13.11
N ARG A 260 15.39 2.20 -12.34
CA ARG A 260 15.81 0.97 -11.64
C ARG A 260 15.29 -0.33 -12.23
N ILE A 261 14.80 -0.32 -13.44
CA ILE A 261 14.43 -1.53 -14.19
C ILE A 261 15.11 -1.51 -15.54
N GLU A 262 15.61 -2.67 -15.98
CA GLU A 262 16.16 -2.88 -17.32
C GLU A 262 15.18 -2.42 -18.39
N SER A 263 15.65 -1.62 -19.38
CA SER A 263 14.86 -1.15 -20.51
C SER A 263 15.53 -1.53 -21.82
N ASP A 264 14.75 -2.02 -22.78
CA ASP A 264 15.20 -2.35 -24.12
C ASP A 264 15.06 -1.12 -25.05
N SER A 265 14.02 -0.29 -24.83
CA SER A 265 13.78 0.90 -25.64
C SER A 265 14.76 2.02 -25.33
N HIS A 266 15.15 2.18 -24.06
CA HIS A 266 16.03 3.22 -23.57
C HIS A 266 17.08 2.69 -22.59
N PRO A 267 18.00 1.79 -23.02
CA PRO A 267 19.01 1.22 -22.14
C PRO A 267 19.97 2.29 -21.57
N GLU A 268 20.12 3.43 -22.23
CA GLU A 268 20.99 4.53 -21.85
C GLU A 268 20.54 5.28 -20.58
N ILE A 269 19.26 5.17 -20.20
CA ILE A 269 18.73 5.82 -18.97
C ILE A 269 18.86 4.92 -17.74
N VAL A 270 19.11 3.61 -17.93
CA VAL A 270 19.09 2.62 -16.85
C VAL A 270 20.27 2.81 -15.91
N SER A 271 19.98 2.87 -14.63
CA SER A 271 21.01 3.01 -13.59
C SER A 271 21.85 1.73 -13.46
N PRO A 272 23.14 1.82 -13.02
CA PRO A 272 23.99 0.63 -12.81
C PRO A 272 23.35 -0.41 -11.86
N ASP A 273 22.77 0.06 -10.76
CA ASP A 273 22.04 -0.79 -9.82
C ASP A 273 20.56 -0.82 -10.24
N HIS A 274 20.12 -1.89 -10.90
CA HIS A 274 18.75 -2.06 -11.39
C HIS A 274 18.30 -3.51 -11.29
N LEU A 275 17.00 -3.73 -11.39
CA LEU A 275 16.41 -5.06 -11.55
C LEU A 275 16.34 -5.42 -13.04
N THR A 276 16.70 -6.66 -13.37
CA THR A 276 16.46 -7.18 -14.71
C THR A 276 14.96 -7.42 -14.93
N LYS A 277 14.50 -7.40 -16.18
CA LYS A 277 13.12 -7.77 -16.52
C LYS A 277 12.74 -9.16 -16.01
N ALA A 278 13.68 -10.11 -16.02
CA ALA A 278 13.47 -11.45 -15.48
C ALA A 278 13.22 -11.44 -13.96
N GLN A 279 13.90 -10.57 -13.19
CA GLN A 279 13.65 -10.40 -11.76
C GLN A 279 12.29 -9.74 -11.52
N VAL A 280 11.95 -8.70 -12.30
CA VAL A 280 10.64 -8.03 -12.19
C VAL A 280 9.51 -8.99 -12.54
N LYS A 281 9.66 -9.82 -13.58
CA LYS A 281 8.66 -10.85 -13.90
C LYS A 281 8.41 -11.80 -12.73
N LYS A 282 9.46 -12.26 -12.03
CA LYS A 282 9.31 -13.12 -10.84
C LYS A 282 8.59 -12.40 -9.69
N ILE A 283 8.85 -11.10 -9.53
CA ILE A 283 8.18 -10.25 -8.55
C ILE A 283 6.69 -10.15 -8.88
N VAL A 284 6.35 -9.91 -10.15
CA VAL A 284 4.96 -9.84 -10.64
C VAL A 284 4.27 -11.20 -10.46
N ASP A 285 4.87 -12.30 -10.92
CA ASP A 285 4.31 -13.65 -10.78
C ASP A 285 4.06 -14.01 -9.29
N LEU A 286 4.98 -13.62 -8.40
CA LEU A 286 4.79 -13.82 -6.96
C LEU A 286 3.65 -12.96 -6.40
N ALA A 287 3.54 -11.70 -6.82
CA ALA A 287 2.45 -10.81 -6.40
C ALA A 287 1.09 -11.35 -6.85
N GLU A 288 0.97 -11.76 -8.12
CA GLU A 288 -0.25 -12.38 -8.67
C GLU A 288 -0.66 -13.63 -7.87
N SER A 289 0.30 -14.50 -7.52
CA SER A 289 0.05 -15.69 -6.69
C SER A 289 -0.44 -15.36 -5.26
N ARG A 290 -0.43 -14.10 -4.86
CA ARG A 290 -0.91 -13.57 -3.58
C ARG A 290 -2.08 -12.60 -3.76
N HIS A 291 -2.66 -12.54 -4.96
CA HIS A 291 -3.73 -11.60 -5.33
C HIS A 291 -3.34 -10.14 -5.09
N ILE A 292 -2.08 -9.79 -5.33
CA ILE A 292 -1.53 -8.44 -5.24
C ILE A 292 -1.26 -7.92 -6.64
N THR A 293 -1.85 -6.78 -6.98
CA THR A 293 -1.56 -6.07 -8.22
C THR A 293 -0.28 -5.24 -8.06
N VAL A 294 0.67 -5.39 -8.97
CA VAL A 294 1.83 -4.49 -9.06
C VAL A 294 1.43 -3.29 -9.90
N VAL A 295 1.56 -2.08 -9.34
CA VAL A 295 1.28 -0.81 -10.01
C VAL A 295 2.61 -0.13 -10.31
N PRO A 296 3.04 -0.10 -11.58
CA PRO A 296 4.26 0.63 -11.96
C PRO A 296 4.01 2.13 -11.95
N GLU A 297 5.06 2.89 -11.62
CA GLU A 297 5.05 4.34 -11.72
C GLU A 297 6.25 4.82 -12.54
N ILE A 298 5.95 5.48 -13.65
CA ILE A 298 6.91 6.29 -14.43
C ILE A 298 6.41 7.72 -14.32
N ASP A 299 7.08 8.48 -13.49
CA ASP A 299 6.70 9.86 -13.21
C ASP A 299 7.11 10.80 -14.33
N SER A 300 6.21 11.70 -14.68
CA SER A 300 6.45 12.78 -15.65
C SER A 300 5.39 13.89 -15.51
N PRO A 301 5.72 15.15 -15.87
CA PRO A 301 6.94 15.66 -16.53
C PRO A 301 8.03 16.13 -15.55
N GLY A 302 7.82 16.03 -14.25
CA GLY A 302 8.83 16.14 -13.20
C GLY A 302 9.59 14.83 -13.03
N HIS A 303 10.52 14.79 -12.07
CA HIS A 303 11.21 13.57 -11.59
C HIS A 303 11.90 12.72 -12.68
N LEU A 304 12.34 13.35 -13.78
CA LEU A 304 12.97 12.68 -14.93
C LEU A 304 14.49 12.91 -15.03
N GLY A 305 15.16 13.15 -13.89
CA GLY A 305 16.59 13.39 -13.89
C GLY A 305 17.43 12.27 -14.49
N ALA A 306 17.03 11.00 -14.31
CA ALA A 306 17.70 9.85 -14.94
C ALA A 306 17.58 9.90 -16.48
N VAL A 307 16.43 10.28 -17.03
CA VAL A 307 16.22 10.49 -18.48
C VAL A 307 17.04 11.67 -18.96
N ILE A 308 16.99 12.79 -18.25
CA ILE A 308 17.72 14.03 -18.60
C ILE A 308 19.23 13.82 -18.59
N ALA A 309 19.75 12.96 -17.71
CA ALA A 309 21.18 12.66 -17.66
C ALA A 309 21.69 12.02 -18.97
N ALA A 310 20.86 11.18 -19.62
CA ALA A 310 21.15 10.61 -20.93
C ALA A 310 20.77 11.54 -22.10
N HIS A 311 19.75 12.37 -21.92
CA HIS A 311 19.20 13.29 -22.93
C HIS A 311 19.17 14.74 -22.43
N PRO A 312 20.34 15.40 -22.22
CA PRO A 312 20.42 16.73 -21.60
C PRO A 312 19.79 17.86 -22.43
N ASP A 313 19.57 17.62 -23.72
CA ASP A 313 18.88 18.53 -24.63
C ASP A 313 17.36 18.58 -24.39
N LEU A 314 16.79 17.56 -23.70
CA LEU A 314 15.38 17.53 -23.31
C LEU A 314 15.12 18.23 -21.97
N GLN A 315 16.16 18.63 -21.24
CA GLN A 315 15.99 19.34 -19.97
C GLN A 315 15.32 20.68 -20.18
N LEU A 316 14.28 20.96 -19.40
CA LEU A 316 13.60 22.24 -19.36
C LEU A 316 14.59 23.37 -18.98
N ARG A 317 14.51 24.49 -19.68
CA ARG A 317 15.28 25.69 -19.37
C ARG A 317 14.36 26.89 -19.22
N ASN A 318 14.66 27.74 -18.24
CA ASN A 318 13.91 28.98 -18.04
C ASN A 318 14.34 30.06 -19.08
N ALA A 319 13.63 31.19 -19.07
CA ALA A 319 13.86 32.32 -19.98
C ALA A 319 15.31 32.85 -19.99
N ASN A 320 16.08 32.62 -18.90
CA ASN A 320 17.48 33.01 -18.78
C ASN A 320 18.46 31.90 -19.19
N GLY A 321 17.97 30.78 -19.74
CA GLY A 321 18.76 29.61 -20.13
C GLY A 321 19.17 28.70 -18.97
N GLY A 322 18.74 28.99 -17.75
CA GLY A 322 18.98 28.15 -16.56
C GLY A 322 18.24 26.81 -16.65
N ALA A 323 18.98 25.71 -16.45
CA ALA A 323 18.44 24.38 -16.45
C ALA A 323 17.55 24.15 -15.20
N VAL A 324 16.41 23.48 -15.37
CA VAL A 324 15.45 23.13 -14.31
C VAL A 324 15.63 21.66 -13.96
N ARG A 325 16.03 21.39 -12.71
CA ARG A 325 16.33 20.03 -12.27
C ARG A 325 15.08 19.14 -12.39
N GLY A 326 15.28 17.93 -12.90
CA GLY A 326 14.25 16.89 -12.99
C GLY A 326 13.11 17.18 -13.95
N ALA A 327 13.02 18.39 -14.48
CA ALA A 327 11.93 18.81 -15.36
C ALA A 327 12.29 18.59 -16.83
N ILE A 328 11.51 17.79 -17.55
CA ILE A 328 11.62 17.63 -19.00
C ILE A 328 10.85 18.73 -19.72
N ASP A 329 11.34 19.15 -20.90
CA ASP A 329 10.68 20.16 -21.72
C ASP A 329 9.54 19.54 -22.54
N ILE A 330 8.32 19.69 -22.04
CA ILE A 330 7.11 19.13 -22.66
C ILE A 330 6.66 19.85 -23.95
N SER A 331 7.35 20.90 -24.36
CA SER A 331 7.15 21.52 -25.69
C SER A 331 7.83 20.73 -26.79
N LYS A 332 8.73 19.80 -26.44
CA LYS A 332 9.50 19.01 -27.41
C LYS A 332 8.80 17.67 -27.68
N PRO A 333 8.56 17.32 -28.95
CA PRO A 333 7.96 16.01 -29.29
C PRO A 333 8.80 14.80 -28.82
N GLU A 334 10.13 14.95 -28.74
CA GLU A 334 11.05 13.92 -28.28
C GLU A 334 10.82 13.56 -26.82
N SER A 335 10.47 14.55 -25.99
CA SER A 335 10.11 14.32 -24.57
C SER A 335 8.89 13.40 -24.44
N ALA A 336 7.87 13.65 -25.27
CA ALA A 336 6.67 12.80 -25.32
C ALA A 336 7.02 11.38 -25.79
N ARG A 337 7.82 11.28 -26.86
CA ARG A 337 8.19 9.97 -27.43
C ARG A 337 8.92 9.09 -26.43
N ILE A 338 9.93 9.60 -25.71
CA ILE A 338 10.66 8.79 -24.71
C ILE A 338 9.74 8.26 -23.62
N VAL A 339 8.87 9.12 -23.08
CA VAL A 339 7.94 8.68 -22.03
C VAL A 339 6.93 7.68 -22.57
N ASP A 340 6.41 7.89 -23.78
CA ASP A 340 5.48 6.93 -24.43
C ASP A 340 6.16 5.60 -24.75
N ASP A 341 7.40 5.61 -25.24
CA ASP A 341 8.18 4.39 -25.49
C ASP A 341 8.33 3.56 -24.20
N LEU A 342 8.64 4.22 -23.07
CA LEU A 342 8.73 3.57 -21.75
C LEU A 342 7.37 3.04 -21.28
N LEU A 343 6.30 3.83 -21.40
CA LEU A 343 4.95 3.38 -21.01
C LEU A 343 4.53 2.13 -21.82
N ASN A 344 4.76 2.15 -23.14
CA ASN A 344 4.45 1.02 -24.03
C ASN A 344 5.29 -0.23 -23.72
N GLU A 345 6.60 -0.06 -23.47
CA GLU A 345 7.49 -1.16 -23.13
C GLU A 345 7.07 -1.85 -21.83
N PHE A 346 6.89 -1.04 -20.78
CA PHE A 346 6.60 -1.58 -19.45
C PHE A 346 5.16 -2.08 -19.29
N ALA A 347 4.21 -1.66 -20.15
CA ALA A 347 2.85 -2.20 -20.14
C ALA A 347 2.82 -3.72 -20.35
N GLY A 348 3.77 -4.27 -21.13
CA GLY A 348 3.93 -5.72 -21.30
C GLY A 348 4.52 -6.44 -20.09
N LEU A 349 5.28 -5.76 -19.24
CA LEU A 349 5.93 -6.34 -18.06
C LEU A 349 4.99 -6.35 -16.83
N PHE A 350 4.07 -5.39 -16.77
CA PHE A 350 3.13 -5.21 -15.66
C PHE A 350 1.68 -5.46 -16.14
N PRO A 351 1.17 -6.71 -16.03
CA PRO A 351 -0.15 -7.08 -16.53
C PRO A 351 -1.31 -6.54 -15.67
N GLY A 352 -1.04 -5.97 -14.50
CA GLY A 352 -2.04 -5.41 -13.61
C GLY A 352 -2.84 -4.27 -14.26
N GLY A 353 -4.14 -4.15 -13.93
CA GLY A 353 -5.04 -3.18 -14.55
C GLY A 353 -4.88 -1.73 -14.07
N GLN A 354 -3.78 -1.36 -13.41
CA GLN A 354 -3.55 -0.03 -12.84
C GLN A 354 -2.18 0.51 -13.28
N TRP A 355 -2.09 1.83 -13.46
CA TRP A 355 -0.85 2.52 -13.78
C TRP A 355 -0.77 3.87 -13.07
N HIS A 356 0.39 4.21 -12.49
CA HIS A 356 0.64 5.52 -11.91
C HIS A 356 1.51 6.35 -12.86
N LEU A 357 1.06 7.57 -13.18
CA LEU A 357 1.70 8.47 -14.16
C LEU A 357 2.57 9.56 -13.50
N GLY A 358 2.63 9.56 -12.14
CA GLY A 358 3.26 10.65 -11.40
C GLY A 358 2.47 11.95 -11.51
N GLY A 359 3.11 12.98 -12.04
CA GLY A 359 2.49 14.27 -12.36
C GLY A 359 2.69 15.33 -11.29
N ASP A 360 3.40 15.02 -10.21
CA ASP A 360 3.68 15.92 -9.10
C ASP A 360 4.90 16.83 -9.39
N GLU A 361 4.95 17.89 -8.61
CA GLU A 361 6.09 18.80 -8.44
C GLU A 361 6.75 19.28 -9.73
N TYR A 362 6.03 19.38 -10.86
CA TYR A 362 6.61 19.92 -12.09
C TYR A 362 7.12 21.35 -11.87
N GLN A 363 8.42 21.52 -11.85
CA GLN A 363 9.11 22.74 -11.43
C GLN A 363 8.76 23.98 -12.26
N ALA A 364 8.27 23.80 -13.49
CA ALA A 364 7.77 24.90 -14.32
C ALA A 364 6.56 25.62 -13.67
N LEU A 365 5.82 24.94 -12.81
CA LEU A 365 4.59 25.45 -12.19
C LEU A 365 4.78 25.96 -10.75
N VAL A 366 5.98 25.75 -10.17
CA VAL A 366 6.29 26.21 -8.80
C VAL A 366 6.77 27.67 -8.78
N VAL A 367 6.91 28.32 -9.93
CA VAL A 367 7.33 29.71 -10.05
C VAL A 367 6.14 30.66 -10.02
N SER A 368 6.40 31.95 -9.73
CA SER A 368 5.33 32.96 -9.61
C SER A 368 4.63 33.32 -10.93
N ASP A 369 5.31 33.16 -12.05
CA ASP A 369 4.84 33.47 -13.40
C ASP A 369 5.43 32.45 -14.39
N PRO A 370 4.74 31.29 -14.55
CA PRO A 370 5.18 30.22 -15.44
C PRO A 370 5.35 30.69 -16.90
N GLU A 371 4.44 31.51 -17.39
CA GLU A 371 4.42 31.98 -18.78
C GLU A 371 5.65 32.87 -19.11
N ALA A 372 6.01 33.75 -18.18
CA ALA A 372 7.19 34.59 -18.35
C ALA A 372 8.51 33.83 -18.09
N SER A 373 8.46 32.88 -17.16
CA SER A 373 9.61 32.04 -16.78
C SER A 373 9.96 31.00 -17.86
N PHE A 374 8.92 30.47 -18.54
CA PHE A 374 9.06 29.42 -19.55
C PHE A 374 8.30 29.79 -20.85
N PRO A 375 8.79 30.80 -21.61
CA PRO A 375 8.09 31.28 -22.78
C PRO A 375 7.94 30.23 -23.90
N GLY A 376 8.81 29.22 -23.96
CA GLY A 376 8.69 28.06 -24.87
C GLY A 376 7.46 27.21 -24.55
N LEU A 377 7.25 26.87 -23.26
CA LEU A 377 6.05 26.15 -22.83
C LEU A 377 4.78 26.97 -23.07
N ALA A 378 4.81 28.26 -22.75
CA ALA A 378 3.68 29.15 -22.99
C ALA A 378 3.35 29.30 -24.49
N ALA A 379 4.34 29.27 -25.38
CA ALA A 379 4.13 29.27 -26.81
C ALA A 379 3.47 27.96 -27.28
N ALA A 380 4.01 26.82 -26.85
CA ALA A 380 3.45 25.50 -27.15
C ALA A 380 2.00 25.34 -26.63
N ALA A 381 1.71 25.83 -25.41
CA ALA A 381 0.35 25.85 -24.88
C ALA A 381 -0.62 26.60 -25.80
N ARG A 382 -0.23 27.82 -26.24
CA ARG A 382 -1.04 28.64 -27.12
C ARG A 382 -1.21 28.04 -28.51
N GLU A 383 -0.15 27.42 -29.04
CA GLU A 383 -0.20 26.71 -30.32
C GLU A 383 -1.17 25.53 -30.29
N LYS A 384 -1.10 24.71 -29.24
CA LYS A 384 -1.91 23.47 -29.12
C LYS A 384 -3.36 23.74 -28.71
N TYR A 385 -3.58 24.71 -27.82
CA TYR A 385 -4.88 24.90 -27.15
C TYR A 385 -5.51 26.30 -27.32
N GLY A 386 -4.87 27.17 -28.08
CA GLY A 386 -5.37 28.53 -28.41
C GLY A 386 -4.75 29.62 -27.54
N LEU A 387 -4.97 30.90 -27.97
CA LEU A 387 -4.27 32.07 -27.43
C LEU A 387 -4.40 32.30 -25.92
N GLY A 388 -5.44 31.77 -25.27
CA GLY A 388 -5.67 31.91 -23.84
C GLY A 388 -5.05 30.80 -23.00
N ALA A 389 -4.46 29.78 -23.63
CA ALA A 389 -3.94 28.62 -22.93
C ALA A 389 -2.67 28.97 -22.12
N THR A 390 -2.51 28.28 -21.00
CA THR A 390 -1.46 28.45 -19.99
C THR A 390 -0.50 27.26 -19.97
N VAL A 391 0.62 27.39 -19.26
CA VAL A 391 1.53 26.26 -19.01
C VAL A 391 0.82 25.15 -18.22
N GLU A 392 -0.14 25.48 -17.33
CA GLU A 392 -0.98 24.51 -16.64
C GLU A 392 -1.86 23.72 -17.62
N ASP A 393 -2.40 24.37 -18.68
CA ASP A 393 -3.15 23.68 -19.74
C ASP A 393 -2.27 22.71 -20.52
N LEU A 394 -1.02 23.10 -20.83
CA LEU A 394 -0.08 22.23 -21.53
C LEU A 394 0.28 21.00 -20.67
N THR A 395 0.50 21.21 -19.37
CA THR A 395 0.81 20.14 -18.42
C THR A 395 -0.39 19.19 -18.21
N THR A 396 -1.61 19.74 -18.13
CA THR A 396 -2.83 18.92 -18.08
C THR A 396 -2.99 18.08 -19.36
N GLY A 397 -2.71 18.66 -20.52
CA GLY A 397 -2.72 17.92 -21.78
C GLY A 397 -1.63 16.85 -21.87
N TRP A 398 -0.47 17.09 -21.28
CA TRP A 398 0.58 16.07 -21.13
C TRP A 398 0.08 14.86 -20.32
N LEU A 399 -0.57 15.11 -19.18
CA LEU A 399 -1.13 14.05 -18.34
C LEU A 399 -2.20 13.25 -19.09
N ASN A 400 -3.11 13.91 -19.80
CA ASN A 400 -4.17 13.25 -20.58
C ASN A 400 -3.57 12.39 -21.72
N ASP A 401 -2.54 12.89 -22.43
CA ASP A 401 -1.88 12.14 -23.50
C ASP A 401 -1.21 10.86 -22.94
N ARG A 402 -0.54 10.94 -21.78
CA ARG A 402 0.07 9.75 -21.11
C ARG A 402 -0.99 8.80 -20.59
N ALA A 403 -2.10 9.34 -20.08
CA ALA A 403 -3.24 8.53 -19.69
C ALA A 403 -3.85 7.76 -20.88
N ALA A 404 -3.92 8.40 -22.06
CA ALA A 404 -4.37 7.74 -23.28
C ALA A 404 -3.45 6.58 -23.69
N THR A 405 -2.12 6.76 -23.55
CA THR A 405 -1.15 5.70 -23.83
C THR A 405 -1.39 4.47 -22.94
N VAL A 406 -1.55 4.63 -21.62
CA VAL A 406 -1.76 3.48 -20.72
C VAL A 406 -3.15 2.85 -20.88
N ARG A 407 -4.19 3.63 -21.25
CA ARG A 407 -5.51 3.10 -21.58
C ARG A 407 -5.48 2.20 -22.82
N ALA A 408 -4.62 2.51 -23.79
CA ALA A 408 -4.45 1.65 -24.98
C ALA A 408 -3.96 0.24 -24.63
N HIS A 409 -3.44 0.06 -23.42
CA HIS A 409 -3.04 -1.23 -22.85
C HIS A 409 -4.04 -1.75 -21.79
N ASP A 410 -5.27 -1.25 -21.76
CA ASP A 410 -6.31 -1.63 -20.78
C ASP A 410 -5.90 -1.32 -19.33
N ARG A 411 -5.16 -0.23 -19.08
CA ARG A 411 -4.77 0.21 -17.74
C ARG A 411 -5.56 1.44 -17.31
N THR A 412 -6.00 1.45 -16.06
CA THR A 412 -6.64 2.62 -15.43
C THR A 412 -5.54 3.56 -14.93
N PRO A 413 -5.49 4.81 -15.42
CA PRO A 413 -4.49 5.77 -14.99
C PRO A 413 -4.77 6.33 -13.59
N ARG A 414 -3.69 6.63 -12.87
CA ARG A 414 -3.67 7.34 -11.58
C ARG A 414 -2.57 8.39 -11.65
N ALA A 415 -2.75 9.53 -10.97
CA ALA A 415 -1.73 10.56 -10.84
C ALA A 415 -1.79 11.21 -9.46
N TRP A 416 -0.68 11.84 -9.04
CA TRP A 416 -0.60 12.61 -7.80
C TRP A 416 -1.52 13.83 -7.86
N ASN A 417 -2.09 14.22 -6.72
CA ASN A 417 -3.12 15.25 -6.66
C ASN A 417 -2.65 16.64 -7.11
N ASP A 418 -1.40 16.98 -6.96
CA ASP A 418 -0.85 18.27 -7.37
C ASP A 418 -0.60 18.37 -8.89
N GLY A 419 -0.72 17.28 -9.64
CA GLY A 419 -0.82 17.27 -11.11
C GLY A 419 -2.17 17.73 -11.68
N PHE A 420 -3.17 18.04 -10.81
CA PHE A 420 -4.50 18.49 -11.23
C PHE A 420 -4.70 19.97 -10.90
N PHE A 421 -4.83 20.82 -11.91
CA PHE A 421 -4.90 22.27 -11.73
C PHE A 421 -6.34 22.79 -11.73
N ARG A 422 -6.57 23.97 -11.09
CA ARG A 422 -7.83 24.70 -11.14
C ARG A 422 -7.88 25.62 -12.35
N ASP A 423 -9.09 25.93 -12.79
CA ASP A 423 -9.37 27.00 -13.77
C ASP A 423 -8.63 26.87 -15.10
N THR A 424 -8.15 25.66 -15.45
CA THR A 424 -7.56 25.34 -16.74
C THR A 424 -8.65 25.24 -17.82
N SER A 425 -8.31 25.60 -19.06
CA SER A 425 -9.16 25.40 -20.23
C SER A 425 -9.14 23.92 -20.67
N VAL A 426 -8.00 23.26 -20.54
CA VAL A 426 -7.85 21.80 -20.70
C VAL A 426 -8.16 21.14 -19.36
N LYS A 427 -9.08 20.20 -19.34
CA LYS A 427 -9.44 19.46 -18.11
C LYS A 427 -8.72 18.12 -18.09
N ALA A 428 -8.26 17.71 -16.90
CA ALA A 428 -7.77 16.36 -16.71
C ALA A 428 -8.92 15.37 -16.89
N ASP A 429 -8.69 14.28 -17.62
CA ASP A 429 -9.70 13.27 -17.91
C ASP A 429 -10.32 12.73 -16.62
N GLU A 430 -11.64 12.51 -16.61
CA GLU A 430 -12.40 12.20 -15.41
C GLU A 430 -12.04 10.84 -14.79
N ASP A 431 -11.59 9.88 -15.61
CA ASP A 431 -11.21 8.54 -15.18
C ASP A 431 -9.79 8.44 -14.61
N ILE A 432 -8.98 9.52 -14.68
CA ILE A 432 -7.68 9.57 -14.00
C ILE A 432 -7.93 9.64 -12.50
N ARG A 433 -7.57 8.57 -11.79
CA ARG A 433 -7.69 8.48 -10.33
C ARG A 433 -6.71 9.39 -9.63
N VAL A 434 -7.14 9.97 -8.53
CA VAL A 434 -6.29 10.88 -7.75
C VAL A 434 -5.58 10.11 -6.64
N ALA A 435 -4.26 10.09 -6.63
CA ALA A 435 -3.44 9.71 -5.49
C ALA A 435 -3.24 10.96 -4.61
N TYR A 436 -4.00 11.05 -3.51
CA TYR A 436 -3.97 12.25 -2.66
C TYR A 436 -2.95 12.11 -1.54
N TRP A 437 -1.85 12.87 -1.61
CA TRP A 437 -0.77 12.84 -0.63
C TRP A 437 -0.68 14.10 0.22
N THR A 438 -0.76 15.28 -0.37
CA THR A 438 -0.61 16.56 0.33
C THR A 438 -1.59 17.64 -0.13
N GLY A 439 -1.75 18.65 0.67
CA GLY A 439 -2.53 19.85 0.41
C GLY A 439 -2.08 20.97 1.35
N LYS A 440 -0.81 20.90 1.79
CA LYS A 440 -0.23 21.85 2.77
C LYS A 440 0.19 23.16 2.12
N GLU A 441 0.50 23.18 0.83
CA GLU A 441 0.91 24.36 0.09
C GLU A 441 -0.21 25.39 0.03
N ILE A 442 0.17 26.66 0.09
CA ILE A 442 -0.78 27.75 0.02
C ILE A 442 -1.49 27.74 -1.35
N GLY A 443 -2.80 27.53 -1.32
CA GLY A 443 -3.59 27.45 -2.54
C GLY A 443 -3.76 26.05 -3.10
N ALA A 444 -3.16 25.00 -2.48
CA ALA A 444 -3.37 23.61 -2.88
C ALA A 444 -4.86 23.23 -2.85
N ARG A 445 -5.24 22.38 -3.79
CA ARG A 445 -6.59 21.82 -3.85
C ARG A 445 -6.83 20.92 -2.64
N GLN A 446 -8.00 21.06 -2.03
CA GLN A 446 -8.36 20.26 -0.87
C GLN A 446 -9.07 18.96 -1.28
N PRO A 447 -9.04 17.89 -0.45
CA PRO A 447 -9.66 16.61 -0.80
C PRO A 447 -11.11 16.73 -1.26
N ALA A 448 -11.89 17.58 -0.59
CA ALA A 448 -13.30 17.79 -0.92
C ALA A 448 -13.54 18.36 -2.31
N GLU A 449 -12.56 19.04 -2.91
CA GLU A 449 -12.69 19.57 -4.27
C GLU A 449 -12.66 18.42 -5.31
N TYR A 450 -11.73 17.49 -5.20
CA TYR A 450 -11.68 16.31 -6.06
C TYR A 450 -12.91 15.42 -5.91
N LEU A 451 -13.33 15.19 -4.66
CA LEU A 451 -14.49 14.36 -4.34
C LEU A 451 -15.80 15.02 -4.83
N SER A 452 -15.91 16.34 -4.78
CA SER A 452 -17.08 17.06 -5.30
C SER A 452 -17.16 17.07 -6.83
N GLU A 453 -16.04 16.86 -7.52
CA GLU A 453 -15.96 16.64 -8.97
C GLU A 453 -16.30 15.19 -9.37
N GLY A 454 -16.57 14.30 -8.40
CA GLY A 454 -16.87 12.90 -8.66
C GLY A 454 -15.63 12.00 -8.84
N ARG A 455 -14.43 12.50 -8.57
CA ARG A 455 -13.19 11.72 -8.77
C ARG A 455 -13.02 10.62 -7.73
N GLU A 456 -12.53 9.48 -8.17
CA GLU A 456 -12.06 8.41 -7.29
C GLU A 456 -10.68 8.76 -6.71
N VAL A 457 -10.52 8.56 -5.40
CA VAL A 457 -9.32 8.95 -4.65
C VAL A 457 -8.71 7.76 -3.92
N VAL A 458 -7.39 7.63 -4.01
CA VAL A 458 -6.58 6.75 -3.14
C VAL A 458 -5.83 7.61 -2.14
N ASN A 459 -5.93 7.26 -0.86
CA ASN A 459 -5.38 8.02 0.24
C ASN A 459 -3.89 7.69 0.46
N TYR A 460 -3.04 8.69 0.29
CA TYR A 460 -1.60 8.65 0.58
C TYR A 460 -1.20 9.68 1.66
N ASN A 461 -2.12 10.13 2.47
CA ASN A 461 -1.92 11.19 3.48
C ASN A 461 -0.49 11.21 4.05
N ASP A 462 0.28 12.25 3.72
CA ASP A 462 1.69 12.39 4.05
C ASP A 462 1.98 12.48 5.56
N GLU A 463 0.98 12.78 6.37
CA GLU A 463 1.14 12.85 7.84
C GLU A 463 1.00 11.49 8.53
N PHE A 464 0.35 10.50 7.90
CA PHE A 464 0.09 9.19 8.49
C PHE A 464 0.72 8.04 7.73
N LEU A 465 0.86 8.16 6.40
CA LEU A 465 1.18 7.05 5.50
C LEU A 465 2.53 7.20 4.79
N TYR A 466 3.28 8.29 5.03
CA TYR A 466 4.59 8.51 4.42
C TYR A 466 5.72 8.14 5.37
N TYR A 467 6.46 7.10 5.01
CA TYR A 467 7.70 6.68 5.66
C TYR A 467 8.89 7.22 4.86
N VAL A 468 9.30 8.48 5.15
CA VAL A 468 10.34 9.18 4.39
C VAL A 468 11.70 8.96 5.03
N LEU A 469 12.60 8.28 4.34
CA LEU A 469 13.92 7.91 4.88
C LEU A 469 14.75 9.15 5.26
N GLY A 470 15.18 9.15 6.52
CA GLY A 470 16.01 10.21 7.10
C GLY A 470 15.22 11.40 7.64
N GLU A 471 13.88 11.37 7.56
CA GLU A 471 12.98 12.39 8.11
C GLU A 471 13.38 13.82 7.67
N PRO A 472 13.55 14.07 6.35
CA PRO A 472 13.90 15.39 5.85
C PRO A 472 12.77 16.40 6.09
N LEU A 473 13.11 17.67 6.19
CA LEU A 473 12.15 18.78 6.35
C LEU A 473 11.29 18.60 7.62
N THR A 474 9.99 18.43 7.42
CA THR A 474 9.00 18.27 8.50
C THR A 474 8.46 16.84 8.60
N PHE A 475 8.98 15.91 7.80
CA PHE A 475 8.56 14.51 7.84
C PHE A 475 9.03 13.84 9.14
N VAL A 476 8.16 13.00 9.69
CA VAL A 476 8.43 12.15 10.86
C VAL A 476 7.93 10.76 10.52
N TYR A 477 8.69 9.73 10.85
CA TYR A 477 8.27 8.35 10.61
C TYR A 477 6.88 8.07 11.19
N PRO A 478 5.94 7.57 10.38
CA PRO A 478 4.62 7.21 10.88
C PRO A 478 4.74 6.05 11.87
N THR A 479 4.07 6.15 13.00
CA THR A 479 4.01 5.05 13.95
C THR A 479 2.73 4.24 13.74
N GLY A 480 2.84 2.89 13.90
CA GLY A 480 1.65 2.04 13.85
C GLY A 480 0.58 2.46 14.86
N GLN A 481 0.98 2.97 16.04
CA GLN A 481 0.04 3.46 17.05
C GLN A 481 -0.78 4.65 16.55
N ARG A 482 -0.11 5.66 15.98
CA ARG A 482 -0.79 6.86 15.47
C ARG A 482 -1.76 6.51 14.35
N ILE A 483 -1.38 5.61 13.42
CA ILE A 483 -2.27 5.13 12.36
C ILE A 483 -3.47 4.38 12.98
N TYR A 484 -3.21 3.44 13.88
CA TYR A 484 -4.24 2.59 14.49
C TYR A 484 -5.30 3.38 15.27
N GLU A 485 -4.88 4.40 16.03
CA GLU A 485 -5.75 5.16 16.94
C GLU A 485 -6.38 6.40 16.28
N GLN A 486 -5.73 7.02 15.27
CA GLN A 486 -6.09 8.36 14.81
C GLN A 486 -6.42 8.45 13.32
N TRP A 487 -6.04 7.46 12.50
CA TRP A 487 -6.29 7.47 11.07
C TRP A 487 -7.44 6.54 10.67
N ASN A 488 -8.16 6.93 9.63
CA ASN A 488 -9.05 6.07 8.86
C ASN A 488 -9.05 6.52 7.38
N PRO A 489 -9.59 5.72 6.44
CA PRO A 489 -9.50 6.03 5.00
C PRO A 489 -10.06 7.41 4.60
N ARG A 490 -10.99 7.99 5.36
CA ARG A 490 -11.55 9.32 5.11
C ARG A 490 -10.66 10.48 5.57
N VAL A 491 -9.59 10.20 6.31
CA VAL A 491 -8.58 11.21 6.71
C VAL A 491 -7.57 11.35 5.58
N LEU A 492 -7.93 12.11 4.55
CA LEU A 492 -7.11 12.35 3.36
C LEU A 492 -6.04 13.43 3.59
N ARG A 493 -6.28 14.34 4.55
CA ARG A 493 -5.36 15.43 4.91
C ARG A 493 -5.47 15.77 6.39
N GLY A 494 -4.32 16.09 7.02
CA GLY A 494 -4.31 16.40 8.45
C GLY A 494 -4.91 15.27 9.26
N THR A 495 -5.74 15.61 10.23
CA THR A 495 -6.37 14.65 11.15
C THR A 495 -7.91 14.60 11.04
N THR A 496 -8.48 15.35 10.12
CA THR A 496 -9.94 15.48 9.98
C THR A 496 -10.44 14.65 8.81
N ALA A 497 -11.41 13.77 9.09
CA ALA A 497 -12.06 12.97 8.07
C ALA A 497 -12.96 13.84 7.18
N VAL A 498 -12.99 13.57 5.88
CA VAL A 498 -13.99 14.12 4.98
C VAL A 498 -15.37 13.49 5.27
N SER A 499 -16.42 14.11 4.73
CA SER A 499 -17.82 13.66 4.92
C SER A 499 -17.99 12.20 4.45
N GLU A 500 -18.83 11.45 5.17
CA GLU A 500 -19.20 10.05 4.85
C GLU A 500 -19.83 9.89 3.48
N ARG A 501 -20.50 10.92 2.96
CA ARG A 501 -21.09 10.90 1.61
C ARG A 501 -20.06 10.60 0.50
N TYR A 502 -18.78 10.76 0.78
CA TYR A 502 -17.68 10.50 -0.16
C TYR A 502 -16.98 9.15 0.04
N ASP A 503 -17.50 8.33 0.96
CA ASP A 503 -16.80 7.08 1.35
C ASP A 503 -16.59 6.11 0.19
N GLU A 504 -17.56 6.01 -0.74
CA GLU A 504 -17.48 5.16 -1.93
C GLU A 504 -16.45 5.65 -2.95
N GLN A 505 -16.19 6.97 -3.03
CA GLN A 505 -15.18 7.55 -3.91
C GLN A 505 -13.76 7.38 -3.36
N ILE A 506 -13.62 7.10 -2.07
CA ILE A 506 -12.34 6.81 -1.44
C ILE A 506 -12.07 5.32 -1.56
N LEU A 507 -11.32 4.94 -2.60
CA LEU A 507 -11.05 3.55 -2.94
C LEU A 507 -10.27 2.80 -1.86
N GLY A 508 -9.52 3.53 -1.04
CA GLY A 508 -8.66 2.99 0.02
C GLY A 508 -7.45 3.84 0.27
N GLY A 509 -6.32 3.22 0.63
CA GLY A 509 -5.08 3.95 0.89
C GLY A 509 -3.83 3.11 0.73
N SER A 510 -2.68 3.77 0.74
CA SER A 510 -1.38 3.16 0.57
C SER A 510 -0.36 3.74 1.55
N LEU A 511 0.35 2.88 2.27
CA LEU A 511 1.56 3.28 3.00
C LEU A 511 2.70 3.41 2.00
N ALA A 512 3.36 4.56 1.92
CA ALA A 512 4.44 4.82 1.00
C ALA A 512 5.79 4.90 1.73
N VAL A 513 6.82 4.25 1.16
CA VAL A 513 8.22 4.40 1.58
C VAL A 513 8.91 5.27 0.56
N TRP A 514 9.29 6.49 0.97
CA TRP A 514 10.07 7.42 0.19
C TRP A 514 11.54 7.42 0.62
N CYS A 515 12.44 7.54 -0.32
CA CYS A 515 13.86 7.32 -0.09
C CYS A 515 14.71 8.60 -0.30
N ASP A 516 14.23 9.76 0.16
CA ASP A 516 14.88 11.07 0.02
C ASP A 516 16.33 11.07 0.53
N LEU A 517 16.58 10.44 1.68
CA LEU A 517 17.93 10.20 2.20
C LEU A 517 18.24 8.69 2.15
N PRO A 518 18.60 8.13 0.96
CA PRO A 518 18.63 6.69 0.71
C PRO A 518 19.61 5.91 1.58
N ARG A 519 20.62 6.59 2.14
CA ARG A 519 21.66 5.97 2.99
C ARG A 519 21.32 5.98 4.47
N SER A 520 20.22 6.63 4.88
CA SER A 520 19.86 6.76 6.31
C SER A 520 19.44 5.42 6.94
N GLN A 521 18.93 4.49 6.13
CA GLN A 521 18.53 3.15 6.59
C GLN A 521 18.93 2.06 5.60
N THR A 522 19.26 0.89 6.13
CA THR A 522 19.41 -0.36 5.37
C THR A 522 18.05 -0.98 5.04
N GLU A 523 17.97 -1.89 4.08
CA GLU A 523 16.76 -2.67 3.76
C GLU A 523 16.14 -3.31 5.02
N LYS A 524 16.98 -3.89 5.89
CA LYS A 524 16.54 -4.50 7.14
C LYS A 524 15.91 -3.49 8.11
N GLN A 525 16.46 -2.29 8.20
CA GLN A 525 15.93 -1.22 9.05
C GLN A 525 14.60 -0.69 8.50
N VAL A 526 14.51 -0.52 7.18
CA VAL A 526 13.24 -0.14 6.53
C VAL A 526 12.15 -1.18 6.83
N ALA A 527 12.44 -2.47 6.61
CA ALA A 527 11.49 -3.55 6.90
C ALA A 527 11.03 -3.55 8.36
N ALA A 528 11.95 -3.33 9.30
CA ALA A 528 11.61 -3.24 10.73
C ALA A 528 10.77 -1.99 11.05
N GLY A 529 11.09 -0.84 10.43
CA GLY A 529 10.41 0.43 10.65
C GLY A 529 8.96 0.43 10.16
N ILE A 530 8.70 -0.14 8.98
CA ILE A 530 7.35 -0.19 8.39
C ILE A 530 6.48 -1.32 8.95
N ARG A 531 7.02 -2.25 9.72
CA ARG A 531 6.32 -3.46 10.19
C ARG A 531 5.00 -3.14 10.91
N MET A 532 5.00 -2.26 11.90
CA MET A 532 3.78 -1.89 12.62
C MET A 532 2.90 -0.89 11.87
N PRO A 533 3.44 0.11 11.14
CA PRO A 533 2.67 0.91 10.21
C PRO A 533 1.86 0.09 9.20
N LEU A 534 2.44 -0.92 8.53
CA LEU A 534 1.72 -1.80 7.59
C LEU A 534 0.53 -2.49 8.27
N ARG A 535 0.74 -3.09 9.45
CA ARG A 535 -0.32 -3.80 10.19
C ARG A 535 -1.47 -2.88 10.59
N ALA A 536 -1.14 -1.67 11.05
CA ALA A 536 -2.14 -0.68 11.42
C ALA A 536 -2.90 -0.15 10.18
N THR A 537 -2.19 0.11 9.08
CA THR A 537 -2.80 0.58 7.84
C THR A 537 -3.80 -0.43 7.30
N VAL A 538 -3.41 -1.71 7.17
CA VAL A 538 -4.30 -2.74 6.65
C VAL A 538 -5.49 -2.99 7.57
N GLN A 539 -5.30 -2.94 8.90
CA GLN A 539 -6.41 -3.03 9.85
C GLN A 539 -7.45 -1.95 9.58
N LYS A 540 -7.03 -0.72 9.35
CA LYS A 540 -7.93 0.42 9.10
C LYS A 540 -8.52 0.44 7.69
N LEU A 541 -7.90 -0.20 6.72
CA LEU A 541 -8.43 -0.39 5.36
C LEU A 541 -9.39 -1.58 5.27
N TRP A 542 -9.17 -2.59 6.11
CA TRP A 542 -10.04 -3.76 6.20
C TRP A 542 -11.30 -3.47 7.02
N ASP A 543 -11.11 -2.84 8.18
CA ASP A 543 -12.16 -2.40 9.07
C ASP A 543 -11.82 -0.98 9.62
N PRO A 544 -12.45 0.07 9.09
CA PRO A 544 -12.17 1.46 9.47
C PRO A 544 -12.72 1.83 10.85
N ASP A 545 -13.62 1.03 11.41
CA ASP A 545 -14.25 1.30 12.69
C ASP A 545 -13.22 1.29 13.82
N ARG A 546 -13.66 1.70 15.00
CA ARG A 546 -12.76 1.72 16.16
C ARG A 546 -12.35 0.29 16.50
N PRO A 547 -11.03 -0.01 16.52
CA PRO A 547 -10.56 -1.34 16.83
C PRO A 547 -10.98 -1.80 18.23
N GLU A 548 -11.34 -3.08 18.38
CA GLU A 548 -11.71 -3.67 19.67
C GLU A 548 -10.51 -3.78 20.63
N LEU A 549 -9.30 -4.00 20.09
CA LEU A 549 -8.08 -4.15 20.86
C LEU A 549 -7.48 -2.79 21.19
N SER A 550 -6.95 -2.64 22.41
CA SER A 550 -6.03 -1.57 22.71
C SER A 550 -4.75 -1.69 21.88
N TRP A 551 -4.01 -0.60 21.72
CA TRP A 551 -2.73 -0.63 21.00
C TRP A 551 -1.75 -1.66 21.59
N SER A 552 -1.69 -1.80 22.90
CA SER A 552 -0.81 -2.77 23.57
C SER A 552 -1.18 -4.21 23.23
N GLU A 553 -2.48 -4.53 23.18
CA GLU A 553 -2.98 -5.85 22.79
C GLU A 553 -2.75 -6.13 21.31
N PHE A 554 -2.98 -5.13 20.42
CA PHE A 554 -2.72 -5.24 19.00
C PHE A 554 -1.23 -5.50 18.72
N ARG A 555 -0.34 -4.77 19.39
CA ARG A 555 1.11 -4.99 19.30
C ARG A 555 1.52 -6.38 19.81
N ALA A 556 0.93 -6.83 20.92
CA ALA A 556 1.18 -8.18 21.45
C ALA A 556 0.66 -9.27 20.48
N LEU A 557 -0.48 -9.03 19.84
CA LEU A 557 -1.00 -9.93 18.80
C LEU A 557 -0.04 -9.98 17.62
N ALA A 558 0.40 -8.83 17.09
CA ALA A 558 1.38 -8.77 16.01
C ALA A 558 2.66 -9.56 16.30
N GLY A 559 3.17 -9.48 17.55
CA GLY A 559 4.34 -10.25 17.97
C GLY A 559 4.12 -11.77 18.05
N ARG A 560 2.87 -12.23 18.22
CA ARG A 560 2.55 -13.68 18.17
C ARG A 560 2.37 -14.20 16.75
N LEU A 561 2.02 -13.31 15.82
CA LEU A 561 1.78 -13.68 14.42
C LEU A 561 3.05 -13.65 13.54
N ASP A 562 4.15 -13.09 14.04
CA ASP A 562 5.46 -13.18 13.40
C ASP A 562 6.09 -14.56 13.65
#